data_51e3a5e92dccbb20f10bee39b4106978
#
_entry.id   51e3a5e92dccbb20f10bee39b4106978
#
_cell.length_a   1.000
_cell.length_b   1.000
_cell.length_c   1.000
_cell.angle_alpha   90.00
_cell.angle_beta   90.00
_cell.angle_gamma   90.00
#
_symmetry.space_group_name_H-M   'P 1'
#
loop_
_entity.id
_entity.type
_entity.pdbx_description
1 polymer ?
#
loop_
_entity_poly.entity_id
_entity_poly.type
_entity_poly.pdbx_seq_one_letter_code
_entity_poly.pdbx_strand_id
1 'polypeptide(L)'
;SLSKKFREEYLPKTVELGRSWVQPNFQPSKNPRKGLYALDNIWDGLAVLTVIYPNLEYFFGKVTMYPDYDKESRDFLLYFLNHYFPDPDHLAKSLYPIEHYTDNETFESLLNSLDFKEGFKVLNQYIRSREEMIPPLMNIYMHLSPTMRTFGTAKNPDFGGVEETAIMVKIADIYDDKKERHIAPLLKK
;
A
#
# COMPACT_ATOMS: atom_id res chain seq x y z
N SER A 1 -8.34 11.20 10.64
CA SER A 1 -9.10 12.35 10.05
C SER A 1 -8.39 12.86 8.83
N LEU A 2 -9.15 13.37 7.86
CA LEU A 2 -8.63 14.00 6.64
C LEU A 2 -8.49 15.51 6.86
N SER A 3 -7.38 16.10 6.39
CA SER A 3 -7.15 17.55 6.43
C SER A 3 -8.16 18.31 5.54
N LYS A 4 -8.27 19.62 5.74
CA LYS A 4 -9.06 20.48 4.85
C LYS A 4 -8.53 20.39 3.41
N LYS A 5 -7.20 20.49 3.24
CA LYS A 5 -6.52 20.37 1.93
C LYS A 5 -6.88 19.05 1.23
N PHE A 6 -6.85 17.91 1.95
CA PHE A 6 -7.22 16.62 1.36
C PHE A 6 -8.67 16.64 0.86
N ARG A 7 -9.61 17.13 1.67
CA ARG A 7 -11.03 17.15 1.30
C ARG A 7 -11.36 18.05 0.11
N GLU A 8 -10.67 19.19 -0.03
CA GLU A 8 -10.98 20.17 -1.06
C GLU A 8 -10.21 19.92 -2.36
N GLU A 9 -8.95 19.48 -2.30
CA GLU A 9 -8.08 19.39 -3.47
C GLU A 9 -7.90 17.95 -3.99
N TYR A 10 -7.90 16.95 -3.10
CA TYR A 10 -7.60 15.56 -3.45
C TYR A 10 -8.87 14.70 -3.57
N LEU A 11 -9.75 14.75 -2.58
CA LEU A 11 -10.92 13.89 -2.50
C LEU A 11 -11.83 13.93 -3.74
N PRO A 12 -12.09 15.10 -4.39
CA PRO A 12 -12.90 15.16 -5.59
C PRO A 12 -12.33 14.42 -6.81
N LYS A 13 -11.03 14.08 -6.76
CA LYS A 13 -10.28 13.42 -7.83
C LYS A 13 -9.77 12.05 -7.42
N THR A 14 -10.29 11.50 -6.33
CA THR A 14 -9.83 10.26 -5.71
C THR A 14 -10.91 9.19 -5.76
N VAL A 15 -10.53 7.98 -6.10
CA VAL A 15 -11.36 6.79 -5.86
C VAL A 15 -10.80 5.98 -4.70
N GLU A 16 -11.65 5.60 -3.77
CA GLU A 16 -11.29 4.69 -2.67
C GLU A 16 -11.40 3.24 -3.14
N LEU A 17 -10.30 2.52 -2.97
CA LEU A 17 -10.19 1.08 -3.26
C LEU A 17 -10.48 0.32 -1.97
N GLY A 18 -11.73 -0.01 -1.74
CA GLY A 18 -12.17 -0.72 -0.55
C GLY A 18 -12.49 -2.19 -0.82
N ARG A 19 -12.35 -3.04 0.22
CA ARG A 19 -12.77 -4.45 0.23
C ARG A 19 -12.16 -5.30 -0.90
N SER A 20 -10.91 -5.03 -1.26
CA SER A 20 -10.17 -5.82 -2.24
C SER A 20 -9.76 -7.15 -1.62
N TRP A 21 -10.29 -8.26 -2.12
CA TRP A 21 -9.95 -9.61 -1.68
C TRP A 21 -10.05 -10.61 -2.83
N VAL A 22 -9.27 -11.67 -2.74
CA VAL A 22 -9.31 -12.78 -3.70
C VAL A 22 -10.13 -13.91 -3.11
N GLN A 23 -11.16 -14.33 -3.84
CA GLN A 23 -12.01 -15.45 -3.42
C GLN A 23 -11.15 -16.69 -3.12
N PRO A 24 -11.41 -17.43 -2.03
CA PRO A 24 -10.54 -18.53 -1.58
C PRO A 24 -10.21 -19.57 -2.66
N ASN A 25 -11.14 -19.87 -3.57
CA ASN A 25 -10.92 -20.83 -4.66
C ASN A 25 -9.90 -20.34 -5.72
N PHE A 26 -9.58 -19.05 -5.74
CA PHE A 26 -8.63 -18.43 -6.66
C PHE A 26 -7.35 -17.96 -5.96
N GLN A 27 -7.19 -18.23 -4.66
CA GLN A 27 -5.95 -17.93 -3.94
C GLN A 27 -4.83 -18.90 -4.34
N PRO A 28 -3.56 -18.49 -4.28
CA PRO A 28 -2.40 -19.34 -4.64
C PRO A 28 -2.34 -20.67 -3.88
N SER A 29 -2.81 -20.71 -2.65
CA SER A 29 -2.87 -21.91 -1.80
C SER A 29 -3.76 -23.01 -2.39
N LYS A 30 -4.81 -22.64 -3.13
CA LYS A 30 -5.76 -23.59 -3.76
C LYS A 30 -5.52 -23.76 -5.26
N ASN A 31 -5.03 -22.72 -5.92
CA ASN A 31 -4.78 -22.73 -7.37
C ASN A 31 -3.56 -21.87 -7.73
N PRO A 32 -2.32 -22.44 -7.66
CA PRO A 32 -1.09 -21.67 -7.81
C PRO A 32 -1.02 -20.85 -9.11
N ARG A 33 -1.48 -21.41 -10.24
CA ARG A 33 -1.43 -20.72 -11.53
C ARG A 33 -2.41 -19.56 -11.63
N LYS A 34 -3.66 -19.76 -11.18
CA LYS A 34 -4.70 -18.71 -11.24
C LYS A 34 -4.50 -17.65 -10.15
N GLY A 35 -4.03 -18.08 -8.98
CA GLY A 35 -3.82 -17.19 -7.84
C GLY A 35 -2.74 -16.14 -8.06
N LEU A 36 -1.70 -16.45 -8.85
CA LEU A 36 -0.64 -15.49 -9.19
C LEU A 36 -1.18 -14.24 -9.91
N TYR A 37 -2.24 -14.40 -10.71
CA TYR A 37 -2.79 -13.31 -11.51
C TYR A 37 -4.06 -12.69 -10.89
N ALA A 38 -4.57 -13.22 -9.80
CA ALA A 38 -5.85 -12.77 -9.25
C ALA A 38 -5.81 -11.32 -8.75
N LEU A 39 -4.73 -10.92 -8.06
CA LEU A 39 -4.53 -9.53 -7.65
C LEU A 39 -4.17 -8.63 -8.84
N ASP A 40 -3.49 -9.17 -9.82
CA ASP A 40 -3.10 -8.45 -11.03
C ASP A 40 -4.33 -8.06 -11.88
N ASN A 41 -5.33 -8.94 -11.98
CA ASN A 41 -6.60 -8.65 -12.67
C ASN A 41 -7.41 -7.51 -12.03
N ILE A 42 -7.21 -7.22 -10.74
CA ILE A 42 -7.82 -6.07 -10.08
C ILE A 42 -7.29 -4.77 -10.72
N TRP A 43 -6.01 -4.73 -11.05
CA TRP A 43 -5.38 -3.57 -11.70
C TRP A 43 -5.90 -3.34 -13.12
N ASP A 44 -6.23 -4.39 -13.87
CA ASP A 44 -6.90 -4.25 -15.18
C ASP A 44 -8.27 -3.57 -15.02
N GLY A 45 -9.03 -3.94 -14.00
CA GLY A 45 -10.30 -3.28 -13.66
C GLY A 45 -10.13 -1.81 -13.25
N LEU A 46 -9.09 -1.50 -12.47
CA LEU A 46 -8.79 -0.12 -12.06
C LEU A 46 -8.33 0.74 -13.24
N ALA A 47 -7.58 0.17 -14.18
CA ALA A 47 -7.17 0.85 -15.41
C ALA A 47 -8.38 1.31 -16.23
N VAL A 48 -9.46 0.54 -16.27
CA VAL A 48 -10.71 0.95 -16.93
C VAL A 48 -11.29 2.22 -16.31
N LEU A 49 -11.21 2.38 -14.99
CA LEU A 49 -11.70 3.59 -14.31
C LEU A 49 -10.95 4.84 -14.76
N THR A 50 -9.64 4.74 -15.02
CA THR A 50 -8.84 5.89 -15.48
C THR A 50 -9.23 6.35 -16.88
N VAL A 51 -9.76 5.45 -17.70
CA VAL A 51 -10.25 5.75 -19.06
C VAL A 51 -11.66 6.36 -19.00
N ILE A 52 -12.54 5.80 -18.14
CA ILE A 52 -13.94 6.26 -18.01
C ILE A 52 -14.00 7.62 -17.30
N TYR A 53 -13.12 7.83 -16.31
CA TYR A 53 -13.09 9.04 -15.48
C TYR A 53 -11.77 9.80 -15.68
N PRO A 54 -11.63 10.62 -16.74
CA PRO A 54 -10.35 11.30 -17.07
C PRO A 54 -9.90 12.31 -16.01
N ASN A 55 -10.80 12.74 -15.12
CA ASN A 55 -10.47 13.63 -14.01
C ASN A 55 -9.99 12.89 -12.75
N LEU A 56 -9.91 11.55 -12.80
CA LEU A 56 -9.40 10.74 -11.71
C LEU A 56 -7.87 10.86 -11.64
N GLU A 57 -7.37 11.36 -10.53
CA GLU A 57 -5.93 11.59 -10.33
C GLU A 57 -5.32 10.65 -9.30
N TYR A 58 -6.11 10.13 -8.35
CA TYR A 58 -5.61 9.38 -7.20
C TYR A 58 -6.38 8.10 -6.94
N PHE A 59 -5.64 7.05 -6.58
CA PHE A 59 -6.17 5.87 -5.90
C PHE A 59 -5.85 6.00 -4.41
N PHE A 60 -6.85 5.80 -3.57
CA PHE A 60 -6.72 5.75 -2.12
C PHE A 60 -7.18 4.38 -1.62
N GLY A 61 -6.42 3.76 -0.75
CA GLY A 61 -6.77 2.46 -0.20
C GLY A 61 -6.26 2.27 1.20
N LYS A 62 -6.72 1.18 1.84
CA LYS A 62 -6.24 0.74 3.14
C LYS A 62 -5.74 -0.68 3.04
N VAL A 63 -4.57 -0.93 3.59
CA VAL A 63 -4.02 -2.28 3.70
C VAL A 63 -4.11 -2.74 5.14
N THR A 64 -4.69 -3.91 5.31
CA THR A 64 -4.95 -4.53 6.61
C THR A 64 -3.79 -5.42 7.03
N MET A 65 -3.37 -5.28 8.28
CA MET A 65 -2.52 -6.23 9.00
C MET A 65 -3.31 -6.84 10.15
N TYR A 66 -3.19 -8.13 10.33
CA TYR A 66 -3.91 -8.84 11.39
C TYR A 66 -3.20 -8.68 12.74
N PRO A 67 -3.94 -8.80 13.86
CA PRO A 67 -3.38 -8.60 15.20
C PRO A 67 -2.28 -9.59 15.60
N ASP A 68 -2.24 -10.76 14.99
CA ASP A 68 -1.26 -11.84 15.19
C ASP A 68 0.04 -11.65 14.39
N TYR A 69 0.07 -10.67 13.48
CA TYR A 69 1.30 -10.32 12.76
C TYR A 69 2.39 -9.88 13.73
N ASP A 70 3.63 -10.37 13.53
CA ASP A 70 4.77 -10.06 14.41
C ASP A 70 4.96 -8.55 14.57
N LYS A 71 5.01 -8.10 15.83
CA LYS A 71 4.96 -6.67 16.14
C LYS A 71 6.21 -5.92 15.71
N GLU A 72 7.37 -6.57 15.78
CA GLU A 72 8.63 -5.95 15.38
C GLU A 72 8.74 -5.89 13.85
N SER A 73 8.31 -6.94 13.14
CA SER A 73 8.17 -6.92 11.67
C SER A 73 7.21 -5.84 11.20
N ARG A 74 6.09 -5.66 11.93
CA ARG A 74 5.14 -4.60 11.68
C ARG A 74 5.77 -3.23 11.85
N ASP A 75 6.43 -3.00 12.97
CA ASP A 75 7.03 -1.70 13.30
C ASP A 75 8.11 -1.33 12.28
N PHE A 76 8.93 -2.31 11.84
CA PHE A 76 9.90 -2.05 10.79
C PHE A 76 9.26 -1.76 9.44
N LEU A 77 8.20 -2.48 9.07
CA LEU A 77 7.45 -2.19 7.84
C LEU A 77 6.86 -0.77 7.86
N LEU A 78 6.28 -0.35 8.97
CA LEU A 78 5.70 0.98 9.11
C LEU A 78 6.76 2.09 9.12
N TYR A 79 7.91 1.85 9.77
CA TYR A 79 9.06 2.73 9.69
C TYR A 79 9.55 2.89 8.25
N PHE A 80 9.71 1.78 7.53
CA PHE A 80 10.11 1.74 6.12
C PHE A 80 9.14 2.55 5.23
N LEU A 81 7.84 2.37 5.43
CA LEU A 81 6.82 3.10 4.69
C LEU A 81 6.90 4.61 4.95
N ASN A 82 7.08 5.01 6.20
CA ASN A 82 7.21 6.42 6.55
C ASN A 82 8.52 7.04 6.02
N HIS A 83 9.58 6.24 5.95
CA HIS A 83 10.89 6.69 5.45
C HIS A 83 10.89 6.94 3.94
N TYR A 84 10.35 6.00 3.14
CA TYR A 84 10.37 6.09 1.68
C TYR A 84 9.11 6.73 1.06
N PHE A 85 7.98 6.69 1.77
CA PHE A 85 6.68 7.15 1.29
C PHE A 85 5.96 8.06 2.29
N PRO A 86 6.61 9.11 2.78
CA PRO A 86 6.02 10.01 3.77
C PRO A 86 4.85 10.81 3.21
N ASP A 87 4.05 11.39 4.10
CA ASP A 87 3.05 12.42 3.80
C ASP A 87 3.56 13.81 4.23
N PRO A 88 4.35 14.51 3.41
CA PRO A 88 4.92 15.80 3.77
C PRO A 88 3.88 16.92 3.90
N ASP A 89 2.70 16.73 3.32
CA ASP A 89 1.60 17.70 3.35
C ASP A 89 0.66 17.50 4.55
N HIS A 90 0.86 16.47 5.36
CA HIS A 90 -0.01 16.11 6.50
C HIS A 90 -1.48 16.01 6.08
N LEU A 91 -1.73 15.33 4.96
CA LEU A 91 -3.07 15.22 4.35
C LEU A 91 -4.05 14.41 5.18
N ALA A 92 -3.54 13.42 5.92
CA ALA A 92 -4.38 12.62 6.81
C ALA A 92 -3.66 12.29 8.13
N LYS A 93 -4.46 12.08 9.18
CA LYS A 93 -3.97 11.68 10.50
C LYS A 93 -4.83 10.55 11.04
N SER A 94 -4.20 9.53 11.58
CA SER A 94 -4.87 8.45 12.31
C SER A 94 -5.65 9.01 13.50
N LEU A 95 -6.89 8.53 13.72
CA LEU A 95 -7.70 8.84 14.90
C LEU A 95 -7.36 7.91 16.07
N TYR A 96 -7.02 6.66 15.75
CA TYR A 96 -6.64 5.63 16.70
C TYR A 96 -5.27 5.10 16.30
N PRO A 97 -4.18 5.87 16.56
CA PRO A 97 -2.84 5.43 16.20
C PRO A 97 -2.49 4.16 16.97
N ILE A 98 -1.71 3.32 16.34
CA ILE A 98 -1.18 2.13 17.00
C ILE A 98 0.03 2.48 17.88
N GLU A 99 0.30 1.64 18.87
CA GLU A 99 1.53 1.71 19.66
C GLU A 99 2.65 0.99 18.90
N HIS A 100 3.84 1.59 18.91
CA HIS A 100 5.07 0.97 18.43
C HIS A 100 5.82 0.34 19.59
N TYR A 101 6.35 -0.86 19.39
CA TYR A 101 7.07 -1.62 20.42
C TYR A 101 8.57 -1.54 20.25
N THR A 102 9.03 -1.18 19.05
CA THR A 102 10.45 -1.11 18.71
C THR A 102 10.86 0.34 18.48
N ASP A 103 12.05 0.70 18.96
CA ASP A 103 12.61 2.03 18.77
C ASP A 103 12.98 2.27 17.30
N ASN A 104 12.65 3.46 16.82
CA ASN A 104 12.97 3.89 15.47
C ASN A 104 14.50 3.97 15.21
N GLU A 105 15.32 4.24 16.21
CA GLU A 105 16.78 4.29 16.06
C GLU A 105 17.37 2.98 15.54
N THR A 106 16.78 1.85 15.95
CA THR A 106 17.17 0.53 15.45
C THR A 106 16.94 0.43 13.94
N PHE A 107 15.78 0.84 13.46
CA PHE A 107 15.41 0.78 12.05
C PHE A 107 16.13 1.82 11.20
N GLU A 108 16.37 3.02 11.75
CA GLU A 108 17.16 4.05 11.11
C GLU A 108 18.57 3.53 10.78
N SER A 109 19.23 2.86 11.72
CA SER A 109 20.55 2.28 11.48
C SER A 109 20.58 1.23 10.38
N LEU A 110 19.49 0.48 10.20
CA LEU A 110 19.36 -0.54 9.16
C LEU A 110 19.13 0.04 7.76
N LEU A 111 18.50 1.21 7.67
CA LEU A 111 18.14 1.85 6.39
C LEU A 111 19.04 3.03 6.03
N ASN A 112 19.98 3.41 6.91
CA ASN A 112 20.82 4.59 6.73
C ASN A 112 21.55 4.54 5.37
N SER A 113 21.38 5.61 4.59
CA SER A 113 22.01 5.81 3.26
C SER A 113 21.61 4.78 2.18
N LEU A 114 20.62 3.93 2.43
CA LEU A 114 20.14 2.98 1.43
C LEU A 114 19.08 3.62 0.53
N ASP A 115 19.13 3.28 -0.76
CA ASP A 115 18.01 3.58 -1.65
C ASP A 115 16.81 2.65 -1.38
N PHE A 116 15.66 2.92 -2.01
CA PHE A 116 14.46 2.11 -1.85
C PHE A 116 14.70 0.62 -2.16
N LYS A 117 15.44 0.31 -3.21
CA LYS A 117 15.69 -1.08 -3.66
C LYS A 117 16.56 -1.85 -2.66
N GLU A 118 17.57 -1.20 -2.14
CA GLU A 118 18.47 -1.78 -1.13
C GLU A 118 17.75 -1.91 0.21
N GLY A 119 17.07 -0.86 0.66
CA GLY A 119 16.25 -0.87 1.88
C GLY A 119 15.14 -1.92 1.83
N PHE A 120 14.50 -2.11 0.68
CA PHE A 120 13.48 -3.15 0.51
C PHE A 120 14.05 -4.57 0.68
N LYS A 121 15.29 -4.83 0.23
CA LYS A 121 15.94 -6.12 0.47
C LYS A 121 16.17 -6.35 1.97
N VAL A 122 16.65 -5.31 2.68
CA VAL A 122 16.86 -5.37 4.13
C VAL A 122 15.53 -5.65 4.85
N LEU A 123 14.49 -4.89 4.54
CA LEU A 123 13.14 -5.08 5.09
C LEU A 123 12.65 -6.52 4.87
N ASN A 124 12.73 -7.02 3.63
CA ASN A 124 12.24 -8.34 3.29
C ASN A 124 13.01 -9.46 3.99
N GLN A 125 14.34 -9.33 4.11
CA GLN A 125 15.17 -10.28 4.86
C GLN A 125 14.82 -10.28 6.35
N TYR A 126 14.66 -9.10 6.94
CA TYR A 126 14.31 -8.95 8.35
C TYR A 126 12.95 -9.60 8.66
N ILE A 127 11.91 -9.28 7.89
CA ILE A 127 10.56 -9.82 8.08
C ILE A 127 10.57 -11.34 7.88
N ARG A 128 11.28 -11.87 6.88
CA ARG A 128 11.39 -13.31 6.64
C ARG A 128 12.15 -14.05 7.74
N SER A 129 13.15 -13.42 8.36
CA SER A 129 13.88 -14.04 9.48
C SER A 129 13.00 -14.25 10.72
N ARG A 130 11.85 -13.60 10.77
CA ARG A 130 10.83 -13.70 11.81
C ARG A 130 9.61 -14.54 11.36
N GLU A 131 9.79 -15.34 10.29
CA GLU A 131 8.78 -16.24 9.73
C GLU A 131 7.53 -15.52 9.19
N GLU A 132 7.65 -14.20 8.91
CA GLU A 132 6.58 -13.38 8.38
C GLU A 132 6.79 -13.00 6.90
N MET A 133 5.78 -12.42 6.30
CA MET A 133 5.83 -11.88 4.94
C MET A 133 5.26 -10.46 4.90
N ILE A 134 5.84 -9.62 4.05
CA ILE A 134 5.23 -8.32 3.74
C ILE A 134 3.81 -8.59 3.18
N PRO A 135 2.76 -7.92 3.71
CA PRO A 135 1.41 -8.10 3.20
C PRO A 135 1.38 -7.91 1.68
N PRO A 136 0.82 -8.86 0.91
CA PRO A 136 0.92 -8.85 -0.56
C PRO A 136 0.45 -7.56 -1.21
N LEU A 137 -0.65 -6.99 -0.72
CA LEU A 137 -1.18 -5.73 -1.25
C LEU A 137 -0.25 -4.55 -0.93
N MET A 138 0.38 -4.52 0.24
CA MET A 138 1.38 -3.52 0.60
C MET A 138 2.58 -3.57 -0.34
N ASN A 139 3.07 -4.79 -0.59
CA ASN A 139 4.16 -5.02 -1.53
C ASN A 139 3.84 -4.50 -2.94
N ILE A 140 2.62 -4.74 -3.43
CA ILE A 140 2.17 -4.25 -4.73
C ILE A 140 2.18 -2.72 -4.75
N TYR A 141 1.62 -2.06 -3.74
CA TYR A 141 1.58 -0.60 -3.68
C TYR A 141 2.96 0.04 -3.68
N MET A 142 3.90 -0.49 -2.89
CA MET A 142 5.29 -0.01 -2.84
C MET A 142 6.02 -0.07 -4.19
N HIS A 143 5.61 -1.01 -5.06
CA HIS A 143 6.19 -1.20 -6.39
C HIS A 143 5.32 -0.64 -7.52
N LEU A 144 4.30 0.14 -7.19
CA LEU A 144 3.40 0.74 -8.17
C LEU A 144 3.83 2.13 -8.60
N SER A 145 4.27 2.95 -7.65
CA SER A 145 4.61 4.35 -7.88
C SER A 145 5.69 4.85 -6.93
N PRO A 146 6.67 5.62 -7.42
CA PRO A 146 7.71 6.20 -6.56
C PRO A 146 7.18 7.34 -5.67
N THR A 147 6.01 7.91 -5.99
CA THR A 147 5.37 8.99 -5.25
C THR A 147 4.18 8.54 -4.42
N MET A 148 4.09 7.21 -4.14
CA MET A 148 3.13 6.70 -3.18
C MET A 148 3.25 7.46 -1.86
N ARG A 149 2.14 7.66 -1.15
CA ARG A 149 2.13 8.25 0.20
C ARG A 149 1.44 7.32 1.17
N THR A 150 1.93 7.29 2.40
CA THR A 150 1.28 6.60 3.52
C THR A 150 0.84 7.61 4.57
N PHE A 151 -0.31 7.36 5.19
CA PHE A 151 -0.94 8.30 6.12
C PHE A 151 -0.98 7.78 7.56
N GLY A 152 -0.07 6.87 7.87
CA GLY A 152 -0.02 6.20 9.16
C GLY A 152 -1.01 5.04 9.26
N THR A 153 -0.95 4.37 10.40
CA THR A 153 -1.71 3.15 10.69
C THR A 153 -2.65 3.39 11.86
N ALA A 154 -3.85 2.86 11.77
CA ALA A 154 -4.87 2.95 12.80
C ALA A 154 -5.41 1.57 13.15
N LYS A 155 -5.75 1.38 14.42
CA LYS A 155 -6.52 0.22 14.86
C LYS A 155 -7.98 0.40 14.45
N ASN A 156 -8.58 -0.63 13.86
CA ASN A 156 -10.00 -0.67 13.51
C ASN A 156 -10.75 -1.62 14.46
N PRO A 157 -11.32 -1.13 15.57
CA PRO A 157 -12.01 -1.97 16.54
C PRO A 157 -13.29 -2.60 15.97
N ASP A 158 -13.93 -1.93 15.01
CA ASP A 158 -15.19 -2.39 14.40
C ASP A 158 -14.95 -3.50 13.36
N PHE A 159 -13.70 -3.77 13.01
CA PHE A 159 -13.31 -4.81 12.06
C PHE A 159 -12.29 -5.78 12.68
N GLY A 160 -12.65 -6.41 13.79
CA GLY A 160 -11.81 -7.42 14.45
C GLY A 160 -10.52 -6.91 15.06
N GLY A 161 -10.39 -5.61 15.29
CA GLY A 161 -9.20 -4.99 15.88
C GLY A 161 -7.96 -5.01 14.99
N VAL A 162 -8.15 -5.19 13.69
CA VAL A 162 -7.05 -5.14 12.70
C VAL A 162 -6.39 -3.76 12.65
N GLU A 163 -5.17 -3.73 12.15
CA GLU A 163 -4.41 -2.51 11.91
C GLU A 163 -4.47 -2.16 10.42
N GLU A 164 -4.96 -0.97 10.09
CA GLU A 164 -5.14 -0.51 8.72
C GLU A 164 -4.18 0.65 8.41
N THR A 165 -3.32 0.46 7.41
CA THR A 165 -2.45 1.52 6.88
C THR A 165 -3.09 2.16 5.66
N ALA A 166 -3.32 3.46 5.71
CA ALA A 166 -3.87 4.20 4.58
C ALA A 166 -2.78 4.60 3.58
N ILE A 167 -3.07 4.44 2.30
CA ILE A 167 -2.13 4.64 1.19
C ILE A 167 -2.82 5.44 0.09
N MET A 168 -2.07 6.32 -0.57
CA MET A 168 -2.51 7.03 -1.76
C MET A 168 -1.46 6.92 -2.87
N VAL A 169 -1.93 6.66 -4.08
CA VAL A 169 -1.11 6.60 -5.30
C VAL A 169 -1.61 7.64 -6.28
N LYS A 170 -0.71 8.48 -6.79
CA LYS A 170 -1.01 9.38 -7.89
C LYS A 170 -0.91 8.62 -9.22
N ILE A 171 -1.99 8.58 -9.98
CA ILE A 171 -2.12 7.76 -11.19
C ILE A 171 -1.09 8.16 -12.25
N ALA A 172 -0.83 9.47 -12.39
CA ALA A 172 0.15 9.98 -13.34
C ALA A 172 1.58 9.47 -13.08
N ASP A 173 1.90 9.17 -11.81
CA ASP A 173 3.24 8.78 -11.37
C ASP A 173 3.42 7.25 -11.24
N ILE A 174 2.42 6.46 -11.64
CA ILE A 174 2.54 5.00 -11.75
C ILE A 174 3.64 4.68 -12.76
N TYR A 175 4.50 3.69 -12.44
CA TYR A 175 5.60 3.27 -13.32
C TYR A 175 5.10 2.90 -14.72
N ASP A 176 5.86 3.25 -15.74
CA ASP A 176 5.45 3.10 -17.13
C ASP A 176 5.22 1.64 -17.55
N ASP A 177 6.01 0.70 -17.03
CA ASP A 177 5.81 -0.74 -17.25
C ASP A 177 4.43 -1.22 -16.74
N LYS A 178 3.92 -0.64 -15.66
CA LYS A 178 2.59 -0.91 -15.11
C LYS A 178 1.49 -0.28 -15.97
N LYS A 179 1.69 0.95 -16.42
CA LYS A 179 0.75 1.62 -17.34
C LYS A 179 0.67 0.89 -18.67
N GLU A 180 1.81 0.51 -19.25
CA GLU A 180 1.86 -0.25 -20.50
C GLU A 180 1.14 -1.58 -20.38
N ARG A 181 1.27 -2.26 -19.24
CA ARG A 181 0.61 -3.54 -19.00
C ARG A 181 -0.90 -3.42 -18.86
N HIS A 182 -1.40 -2.48 -18.05
CA HIS A 182 -2.80 -2.44 -17.62
C HIS A 182 -3.63 -1.37 -18.36
N ILE A 183 -3.04 -0.23 -18.76
CA ILE A 183 -3.77 0.90 -19.35
C ILE A 183 -3.65 0.89 -20.89
N ALA A 184 -2.45 0.69 -21.42
CA ALA A 184 -2.22 0.79 -22.87
C ALA A 184 -3.10 -0.16 -23.72
N PRO A 185 -3.43 -1.38 -23.31
CA PRO A 185 -4.34 -2.26 -24.04
C PRO A 185 -5.76 -1.70 -24.19
N LEU A 186 -6.20 -0.86 -23.25
CA LEU A 186 -7.53 -0.25 -23.25
C LEU A 186 -7.66 0.94 -24.19
N LEU A 187 -6.54 1.64 -24.44
CA LEU A 187 -6.49 2.82 -25.31
C LEU A 187 -6.36 2.46 -26.81
N LYS A 188 -6.07 1.21 -27.13
CA LYS A 188 -5.90 0.69 -28.50
C LYS A 188 -7.20 0.15 -29.12
N LYS A 189 -8.32 0.23 -28.42
CA LYS A 189 -9.65 -0.11 -28.90
C LYS A 189 -10.45 1.15 -29.22
#